data_8085612b3bbb013783cdb1e333400be4
#
_entry.id   8085612b3bbb013783cdb1e333400be4
#
_cell.length_a   1.000
_cell.length_b   1.000
_cell.length_c   1.000
_cell.angle_alpha   90.00
_cell.angle_beta   90.00
_cell.angle_gamma   90.00
#
_symmetry.space_group_name_H-M   'P 1'
#
loop_
_entity.id
_entity.type
_entity.pdbx_description
1 polymer ?
#
loop_
_entity_poly.entity_id
_entity_poly.type
_entity_poly.pdbx_seq_one_letter_code
_entity_poly.pdbx_strand_id
1 'polypeptide(L)'
;GKNTMREIDCIRQRIDLGSDTYANGKISNEKMDDLCHTLKEFAQIMESYKVIAYKAYGTSAIRETENTLILQDQIEQRTGIRVEILSNSEQRFLDYKSIASKGETFRRIIEEKTAILDIGGGSIQISLFDKDTLVSTQNLRLGVLRLQELLNHLNAGSTQMEQLVDELATAQLDDYKKLYLKDREIKNIIIVDDYLTT
;
A
#
# COMPACT_ATOMS: atom_id res chain seq x y z
N GLY A 1 17.04 27.07 3.93
CA GLY A 1 17.04 26.02 4.96
C GLY A 1 16.52 24.73 4.34
N LYS A 2 17.20 23.59 4.54
CA LYS A 2 16.70 22.28 4.13
C LYS A 2 15.44 22.02 4.95
N ASN A 3 14.28 21.94 4.30
CA ASN A 3 13.04 21.48 4.92
C ASN A 3 13.20 19.96 5.20
N THR A 4 13.75 19.63 6.35
CA THR A 4 13.79 18.24 6.83
C THR A 4 12.52 17.99 7.62
N MET A 5 11.71 17.01 7.17
CA MET A 5 10.61 16.48 7.98
C MET A 5 11.20 15.69 9.16
N ARG A 6 10.62 15.88 10.33
CA ARG A 6 10.93 15.10 11.53
C ARG A 6 9.66 14.35 11.94
N GLU A 7 9.75 13.04 12.04
CA GLU A 7 8.70 12.24 12.64
C GLU A 7 8.58 12.58 14.13
N ILE A 8 7.37 12.85 14.61
CA ILE A 8 7.07 13.13 16.01
C ILE A 8 6.48 11.88 16.63
N ASP A 9 5.53 11.23 15.93
CA ASP A 9 4.82 10.06 16.39
C ASP A 9 4.30 9.24 15.21
N CYS A 10 4.08 7.93 15.41
CA CYS A 10 3.51 7.03 14.43
C CYS A 10 2.56 6.06 15.14
N ILE A 11 1.26 6.22 14.92
CA ILE A 11 0.22 5.40 15.54
C ILE A 11 -0.39 4.51 14.45
N ARG A 12 -0.49 3.21 14.73
CA ARG A 12 -1.05 2.22 13.80
C ARG A 12 -2.20 1.48 14.47
N GLN A 13 -3.33 1.40 13.75
CA GLN A 13 -4.49 0.61 14.14
C GLN A 13 -4.88 -0.30 12.98
N ARG A 14 -4.94 -1.60 13.25
CA ARG A 14 -5.29 -2.60 12.25
C ARG A 14 -6.81 -2.81 12.23
N ILE A 15 -7.44 -2.69 11.04
CA ILE A 15 -8.89 -2.89 10.84
C ILE A 15 -9.16 -3.93 9.74
N ASP A 16 -8.19 -4.22 8.89
CA ASP A 16 -8.27 -5.18 7.78
C ASP A 16 -9.44 -4.93 6.81
N LEU A 17 -9.65 -3.67 6.41
CA LEU A 17 -10.70 -3.28 5.46
C LEU A 17 -10.64 -4.08 4.15
N GLY A 18 -9.42 -4.45 3.74
CA GLY A 18 -9.18 -5.19 2.50
C GLY A 18 -9.82 -6.57 2.48
N SER A 19 -9.97 -7.25 3.61
CA SER A 19 -10.63 -8.55 3.65
C SER A 19 -12.06 -8.46 3.13
N ASP A 20 -12.83 -7.45 3.56
CA ASP A 20 -14.20 -7.25 3.07
C ASP A 20 -14.23 -6.88 1.59
N THR A 21 -13.37 -5.94 1.17
CA THR A 21 -13.31 -5.49 -0.22
C THR A 21 -12.99 -6.64 -1.17
N TYR A 22 -12.02 -7.50 -0.81
CA TYR A 22 -11.55 -8.57 -1.69
C TYR A 22 -12.43 -9.83 -1.62
N ALA A 23 -13.08 -10.09 -0.48
CA ALA A 23 -14.02 -11.20 -0.33
C ALA A 23 -15.41 -10.88 -0.90
N ASN A 24 -15.94 -9.71 -0.58
CA ASN A 24 -17.36 -9.38 -0.79
C ASN A 24 -17.59 -8.19 -1.75
N GLY A 25 -16.54 -7.50 -2.15
CA GLY A 25 -16.62 -6.28 -2.96
C GLY A 25 -17.05 -5.04 -2.18
N LYS A 26 -17.48 -5.18 -0.91
CA LYS A 26 -18.02 -4.09 -0.10
C LYS A 26 -17.48 -4.15 1.32
N ILE A 27 -17.08 -3.00 1.86
CA ILE A 27 -16.75 -2.87 3.28
C ILE A 27 -18.04 -2.89 4.09
N SER A 28 -18.09 -3.75 5.11
CA SER A 28 -19.24 -3.93 6.01
C SER A 28 -19.46 -2.71 6.90
N ASN A 29 -20.70 -2.60 7.42
CA ASN A 29 -21.02 -1.54 8.37
C ASN A 29 -20.20 -1.67 9.68
N GLU A 30 -19.93 -2.89 10.12
CA GLU A 30 -19.09 -3.15 11.29
C GLU A 30 -17.69 -2.57 11.13
N LYS A 31 -17.00 -2.89 10.04
CA LYS A 31 -15.69 -2.32 9.76
C LYS A 31 -15.70 -0.82 9.49
N MET A 32 -16.78 -0.31 8.92
CA MET A 32 -17.00 1.13 8.78
C MET A 32 -17.11 1.81 10.15
N ASP A 33 -17.81 1.18 11.10
CA ASP A 33 -17.94 1.68 12.48
C ASP A 33 -16.59 1.68 13.19
N ASP A 34 -15.81 0.61 13.09
CA ASP A 34 -14.46 0.51 13.64
C ASP A 34 -13.53 1.57 13.06
N LEU A 35 -13.59 1.76 11.73
CA LEU A 35 -12.80 2.80 11.05
C LEU A 35 -13.17 4.21 11.56
N CYS A 36 -14.45 4.52 11.62
CA CYS A 36 -14.91 5.82 12.11
C CYS A 36 -14.56 6.05 13.59
N HIS A 37 -14.61 5.00 14.41
CA HIS A 37 -14.16 5.07 15.80
C HIS A 37 -12.66 5.40 15.88
N THR A 38 -11.83 4.66 15.20
CA THR A 38 -10.38 4.88 15.12
C THR A 38 -10.04 6.27 14.60
N LEU A 39 -10.71 6.74 13.55
CA LEU A 39 -10.47 8.07 13.01
C LEU A 39 -10.90 9.20 13.96
N LYS A 40 -11.92 9.00 14.81
CA LYS A 40 -12.25 9.94 15.89
C LYS A 40 -11.13 10.02 16.93
N GLU A 41 -10.55 8.88 17.32
CA GLU A 41 -9.41 8.86 18.23
C GLU A 41 -8.21 9.59 17.61
N PHE A 42 -7.94 9.38 16.31
CA PHE A 42 -6.87 10.11 15.61
C PHE A 42 -7.16 11.62 15.55
N ALA A 43 -8.42 12.03 15.37
CA ALA A 43 -8.79 13.45 15.41
C ALA A 43 -8.50 14.07 16.78
N GLN A 44 -8.80 13.37 17.87
CA GLN A 44 -8.48 13.82 19.23
C GLN A 44 -6.97 13.93 19.48
N ILE A 45 -6.20 12.97 18.96
CA ILE A 45 -4.74 13.00 19.04
C ILE A 45 -4.20 14.20 18.25
N MET A 46 -4.69 14.44 17.02
CA MET A 46 -4.31 15.61 16.23
C MET A 46 -4.61 16.92 16.95
N GLU A 47 -5.75 17.01 17.64
CA GLU A 47 -6.10 18.16 18.45
C GLU A 47 -5.12 18.35 19.62
N SER A 48 -4.77 17.27 20.34
CA SER A 48 -3.81 17.32 21.45
C SER A 48 -2.42 17.81 21.02
N TYR A 49 -1.98 17.41 19.82
CA TYR A 49 -0.74 17.89 19.20
C TYR A 49 -0.86 19.27 18.54
N LYS A 50 -2.05 19.88 18.56
CA LYS A 50 -2.34 21.18 17.91
C LYS A 50 -1.95 21.16 16.42
N VAL A 51 -2.32 20.07 15.71
CA VAL A 51 -2.06 19.91 14.29
C VAL A 51 -2.80 20.99 13.50
N ILE A 52 -2.07 21.77 12.70
CA ILE A 52 -2.62 22.88 11.92
C ILE A 52 -3.12 22.47 10.53
N ALA A 53 -2.65 21.33 10.03
CA ALA A 53 -3.07 20.77 8.75
C ALA A 53 -2.81 19.26 8.74
N TYR A 54 -3.67 18.50 8.05
CA TYR A 54 -3.51 17.07 7.84
C TYR A 54 -3.85 16.67 6.41
N LYS A 55 -3.48 15.47 6.04
CA LYS A 55 -3.92 14.77 4.84
C LYS A 55 -4.33 13.35 5.24
N ALA A 56 -5.50 12.92 4.78
CA ALA A 56 -5.98 11.56 4.95
C ALA A 56 -6.20 10.91 3.58
N TYR A 57 -5.59 9.77 3.37
CA TYR A 57 -5.61 9.06 2.09
C TYR A 57 -6.21 7.67 2.23
N GLY A 58 -7.10 7.32 1.29
CA GLY A 58 -7.58 5.97 1.08
C GLY A 58 -6.80 5.31 -0.07
N THR A 59 -6.35 4.07 0.13
CA THR A 59 -5.60 3.29 -0.86
C THR A 59 -6.42 2.11 -1.37
N SER A 60 -5.80 1.02 -1.78
CA SER A 60 -6.40 -0.09 -2.52
C SER A 60 -7.73 -0.61 -1.94
N ALA A 61 -7.83 -0.86 -0.65
CA ALA A 61 -9.05 -1.39 -0.04
C ALA A 61 -10.25 -0.44 -0.22
N ILE A 62 -10.05 0.86 0.09
CA ILE A 62 -11.11 1.87 -0.03
C ILE A 62 -11.33 2.25 -1.50
N ARG A 63 -10.29 2.23 -2.34
CA ARG A 63 -10.39 2.55 -3.76
C ARG A 63 -11.18 1.51 -4.56
N GLU A 64 -11.03 0.23 -4.23
CA GLU A 64 -11.57 -0.88 -4.99
C GLU A 64 -12.94 -1.37 -4.46
N THR A 65 -13.40 -0.91 -3.31
CA THR A 65 -14.71 -1.28 -2.79
C THR A 65 -15.84 -0.59 -3.56
N GLU A 66 -16.95 -1.30 -3.76
CA GLU A 66 -18.12 -0.78 -4.47
C GLU A 66 -18.84 0.35 -3.73
N ASN A 67 -18.69 0.41 -2.40
CA ASN A 67 -19.34 1.42 -1.56
C ASN A 67 -18.42 2.58 -1.15
N THR A 68 -17.38 2.88 -1.95
CA THR A 68 -16.39 3.94 -1.68
C THR A 68 -17.03 5.29 -1.34
N LEU A 69 -18.01 5.74 -2.12
CA LEU A 69 -18.64 7.05 -1.91
C LEU A 69 -19.41 7.11 -0.59
N ILE A 70 -20.11 6.03 -0.25
CA ILE A 70 -20.84 5.92 1.03
C ILE A 70 -19.85 5.96 2.18
N LEU A 71 -18.73 5.24 2.06
CA LEU A 71 -17.68 5.18 3.06
C LEU A 71 -17.06 6.56 3.29
N GLN A 72 -16.71 7.29 2.22
CA GLN A 72 -16.17 8.65 2.31
C GLN A 72 -17.15 9.60 3.01
N ASP A 73 -18.43 9.56 2.62
CA ASP A 73 -19.48 10.40 3.23
C ASP A 73 -19.64 10.09 4.72
N GLN A 74 -19.73 8.81 5.10
CA GLN A 74 -19.83 8.38 6.49
C GLN A 74 -18.62 8.80 7.33
N ILE A 75 -17.41 8.68 6.79
CA ILE A 75 -16.18 9.13 7.46
C ILE A 75 -16.26 10.63 7.71
N GLU A 76 -16.55 11.42 6.67
CA GLU A 76 -16.59 12.89 6.79
C GLU A 76 -17.67 13.34 7.77
N GLN A 77 -18.89 12.81 7.67
CA GLN A 77 -20.00 13.17 8.57
C GLN A 77 -19.75 12.78 10.02
N ARG A 78 -19.18 11.62 10.27
CA ARG A 78 -19.02 11.06 11.61
C ARG A 78 -17.75 11.52 12.32
N THR A 79 -16.71 11.86 11.58
CA THR A 79 -15.37 12.16 12.15
C THR A 79 -14.84 13.56 11.82
N GLY A 80 -15.45 14.24 10.85
CA GLY A 80 -14.94 15.51 10.30
C GLY A 80 -13.67 15.33 9.41
N ILE A 81 -13.20 14.10 9.23
CA ILE A 81 -12.00 13.82 8.42
C ILE A 81 -12.41 13.59 6.96
N ARG A 82 -11.84 14.38 6.07
CA ARG A 82 -12.03 14.20 4.64
C ARG A 82 -10.93 13.30 4.07
N VAL A 83 -11.33 12.16 3.50
CA VAL A 83 -10.43 11.18 2.89
C VAL A 83 -10.37 11.37 1.38
N GLU A 84 -9.18 11.57 0.85
CA GLU A 84 -8.89 11.59 -0.58
C GLU A 84 -8.52 10.17 -1.04
N ILE A 85 -9.14 9.66 -2.11
CA ILE A 85 -8.82 8.33 -2.63
C ILE A 85 -7.69 8.46 -3.64
N LEU A 86 -6.55 7.84 -3.34
CA LEU A 86 -5.40 7.88 -4.22
C LEU A 86 -5.53 6.86 -5.36
N SER A 87 -5.22 7.31 -6.57
CA SER A 87 -4.90 6.39 -7.67
C SER A 87 -3.60 5.64 -7.38
N ASN A 88 -3.36 4.53 -8.09
CA ASN A 88 -2.08 3.79 -7.97
C ASN A 88 -0.87 4.68 -8.28
N SER A 89 -1.02 5.63 -9.21
CA SER A 89 0.06 6.54 -9.58
C SER A 89 0.36 7.59 -8.52
N GLU A 90 -0.67 8.14 -7.87
CA GLU A 90 -0.53 9.09 -6.77
C GLU A 90 0.06 8.44 -5.53
N GLN A 91 -0.42 7.24 -5.16
CA GLN A 91 0.15 6.46 -4.08
C GLN A 91 1.64 6.25 -4.32
N ARG A 92 2.01 5.74 -5.47
CA ARG A 92 3.40 5.50 -5.89
C ARG A 92 4.28 6.75 -5.81
N PHE A 93 3.74 7.90 -6.23
CA PHE A 93 4.46 9.17 -6.13
C PHE A 93 4.75 9.57 -4.67
N LEU A 94 3.80 9.32 -3.76
CA LEU A 94 4.00 9.57 -2.33
C LEU A 94 5.04 8.62 -1.73
N ASP A 95 5.01 7.34 -2.10
CA ASP A 95 5.98 6.34 -1.66
C ASP A 95 7.40 6.75 -2.10
N TYR A 96 7.59 7.14 -3.35
CA TYR A 96 8.88 7.65 -3.83
C TYR A 96 9.34 8.91 -3.09
N LYS A 97 8.42 9.84 -2.81
CA LYS A 97 8.75 11.02 -2.01
C LYS A 97 9.19 10.65 -0.60
N SER A 98 8.52 9.70 0.01
CA SER A 98 8.87 9.19 1.35
C SER A 98 10.27 8.61 1.35
N ILE A 99 10.57 7.71 0.40
CA ILE A 99 11.88 7.08 0.30
C ILE A 99 12.97 8.11 -0.07
N ALA A 100 12.69 9.01 -1.01
CA ALA A 100 13.62 10.05 -1.42
C ALA A 100 13.95 11.04 -0.29
N SER A 101 13.05 11.22 0.67
CA SER A 101 13.29 12.07 1.84
C SER A 101 14.40 11.53 2.76
N LYS A 102 14.77 10.24 2.64
CA LYS A 102 15.86 9.58 3.37
C LYS A 102 17.27 9.97 2.87
N GLY A 103 17.38 10.84 1.86
CA GLY A 103 18.60 11.58 1.53
C GLY A 103 19.57 10.89 0.56
N GLU A 104 20.89 11.14 0.74
CA GLU A 104 21.94 10.70 -0.20
C GLU A 104 22.06 9.18 -0.35
N THR A 105 21.74 8.42 0.70
CA THR A 105 21.81 6.95 0.64
C THR A 105 20.85 6.41 -0.42
N PHE A 106 19.62 6.95 -0.49
CA PHE A 106 18.65 6.55 -1.49
C PHE A 106 19.13 6.91 -2.91
N ARG A 107 19.69 8.11 -3.10
CA ARG A 107 20.20 8.52 -4.41
C ARG A 107 21.28 7.57 -4.94
N ARG A 108 22.24 7.19 -4.09
CA ARG A 108 23.28 6.22 -4.48
C ARG A 108 22.70 4.87 -4.90
N ILE A 109 21.67 4.40 -4.19
CA ILE A 109 21.05 3.11 -4.47
C ILE A 109 20.35 3.13 -5.82
N ILE A 110 19.62 4.20 -6.17
CA ILE A 110 18.89 4.31 -7.43
C ILE A 110 19.77 4.69 -8.64
N GLU A 111 21.01 5.17 -8.42
CA GLU A 111 22.02 5.32 -9.48
C GLU A 111 22.37 3.97 -10.10
N GLU A 112 22.34 2.91 -9.31
CA GLU A 112 22.48 1.54 -9.79
C GLU A 112 21.09 0.97 -10.15
N LYS A 113 21.07 -0.18 -10.85
CA LYS A 113 19.84 -0.87 -11.24
C LYS A 113 19.11 -1.39 -10.00
N THR A 114 18.11 -0.67 -9.54
CA THR A 114 17.40 -0.93 -8.28
C THR A 114 15.93 -1.21 -8.54
N ALA A 115 15.41 -2.29 -7.93
CA ALA A 115 13.98 -2.56 -7.84
C ALA A 115 13.45 -2.06 -6.48
N ILE A 116 12.34 -1.34 -6.50
CA ILE A 116 11.57 -1.02 -5.30
C ILE A 116 10.29 -1.85 -5.36
N LEU A 117 10.07 -2.67 -4.32
CA LEU A 117 8.86 -3.45 -4.13
C LEU A 117 8.08 -2.85 -2.97
N ASP A 118 6.87 -2.38 -3.25
CA ASP A 118 5.91 -1.95 -2.23
C ASP A 118 4.84 -3.03 -2.09
N ILE A 119 4.83 -3.72 -0.93
CA ILE A 119 3.96 -4.86 -0.64
C ILE A 119 2.79 -4.39 0.23
N GLY A 120 1.65 -4.22 -0.40
CA GLY A 120 0.41 -3.83 0.28
C GLY A 120 -0.60 -4.98 0.42
N GLY A 121 -1.72 -4.69 1.08
CA GLY A 121 -2.81 -5.66 1.25
C GLY A 121 -3.49 -6.06 -0.06
N GLY A 122 -3.61 -5.15 -1.01
CA GLY A 122 -4.32 -5.40 -2.28
C GLY A 122 -3.41 -5.68 -3.47
N SER A 123 -2.16 -5.24 -3.45
CA SER A 123 -1.25 -5.34 -4.59
C SER A 123 0.21 -5.24 -4.16
N ILE A 124 1.09 -5.68 -5.05
CA ILE A 124 2.53 -5.42 -4.99
C ILE A 124 2.86 -4.45 -6.12
N GLN A 125 3.49 -3.33 -5.80
CA GLN A 125 4.04 -2.42 -6.82
C GLN A 125 5.52 -2.69 -7.01
N ILE A 126 5.93 -2.87 -8.27
CA ILE A 126 7.34 -3.02 -8.64
C ILE A 126 7.75 -1.80 -9.45
N SER A 127 8.84 -1.17 -9.05
CA SER A 127 9.39 -0.01 -9.72
C SER A 127 10.87 -0.19 -9.96
N LEU A 128 11.30 -0.04 -11.21
CA LEU A 128 12.69 -0.16 -11.61
C LEU A 128 13.33 1.19 -11.84
N PHE A 129 14.45 1.40 -11.19
CA PHE A 129 15.33 2.55 -11.40
C PHE A 129 16.64 2.12 -12.04
N ASP A 130 17.13 2.95 -12.93
CA ASP A 130 18.47 2.84 -13.54
C ASP A 130 18.97 4.26 -13.79
N LYS A 131 20.14 4.60 -13.27
CA LYS A 131 20.76 5.93 -13.41
C LYS A 131 19.80 7.07 -12.98
N ASP A 132 19.29 6.98 -11.78
CA ASP A 132 18.32 7.95 -11.20
C ASP A 132 16.99 8.09 -11.96
N THR A 133 16.75 7.25 -12.96
CA THR A 133 15.55 7.33 -13.80
C THR A 133 14.62 6.16 -13.53
N LEU A 134 13.34 6.45 -13.36
CA LEU A 134 12.29 5.43 -13.31
C LEU A 134 12.13 4.81 -14.71
N VAL A 135 12.54 3.56 -14.86
CA VAL A 135 12.49 2.83 -16.14
C VAL A 135 11.14 2.19 -16.38
N SER A 136 10.60 1.58 -15.36
CA SER A 136 9.29 0.93 -15.41
C SER A 136 8.65 0.87 -14.05
N THR A 137 7.33 0.77 -14.05
CA THR A 137 6.56 0.53 -12.85
C THR A 137 5.33 -0.29 -13.19
N GLN A 138 5.06 -1.30 -12.38
CA GLN A 138 3.95 -2.22 -12.56
C GLN A 138 3.25 -2.47 -11.25
N ASN A 139 1.95 -2.62 -11.30
CA ASN A 139 1.13 -3.01 -10.17
C ASN A 139 0.62 -4.44 -10.39
N LEU A 140 1.07 -5.36 -9.54
CA LEU A 140 0.64 -6.75 -9.54
C LEU A 140 -0.46 -6.94 -8.50
N ARG A 141 -1.56 -7.59 -8.87
CA ARG A 141 -2.69 -7.85 -7.95
C ARG A 141 -2.41 -9.05 -7.02
N LEU A 142 -1.28 -8.98 -6.32
CA LEU A 142 -0.73 -10.02 -5.44
C LEU A 142 -0.60 -9.54 -3.98
N GLY A 143 -1.45 -8.61 -3.55
CA GLY A 143 -1.40 -8.13 -2.18
C GLY A 143 -1.78 -9.21 -1.17
N VAL A 144 -1.24 -9.10 0.04
CA VAL A 144 -1.35 -10.12 1.10
C VAL A 144 -2.80 -10.46 1.44
N LEU A 145 -3.65 -9.46 1.66
CA LEU A 145 -5.05 -9.69 1.99
C LEU A 145 -5.84 -10.26 0.80
N ARG A 146 -5.53 -9.81 -0.42
CA ARG A 146 -6.18 -10.32 -1.63
C ARG A 146 -5.85 -11.80 -1.85
N LEU A 147 -4.60 -12.20 -1.68
CA LEU A 147 -4.19 -13.60 -1.79
C LEU A 147 -4.85 -14.44 -0.71
N GLN A 148 -4.89 -13.96 0.52
CA GLN A 148 -5.55 -14.65 1.62
C GLN A 148 -7.02 -14.91 1.33
N GLU A 149 -7.77 -13.93 0.82
CA GLU A 149 -9.17 -14.11 0.48
C GLU A 149 -9.37 -15.08 -0.70
N LEU A 150 -8.51 -15.01 -1.72
CA LEU A 150 -8.53 -15.96 -2.81
C LEU A 150 -8.35 -17.41 -2.31
N LEU A 151 -7.40 -17.63 -1.40
CA LEU A 151 -7.12 -18.94 -0.82
C LEU A 151 -8.27 -19.43 0.06
N ASN A 152 -8.88 -18.55 0.85
CA ASN A 152 -10.06 -18.87 1.66
C ASN A 152 -11.23 -19.37 0.79
N HIS A 153 -11.49 -18.71 -0.34
CA HIS A 153 -12.54 -19.12 -1.27
C HIS A 153 -12.29 -20.49 -1.91
N LEU A 154 -11.03 -20.87 -2.10
CA LEU A 154 -10.66 -22.15 -2.70
C LEU A 154 -10.69 -23.33 -1.72
N ASN A 155 -10.89 -23.08 -0.42
CA ASN A 155 -10.81 -24.10 0.64
C ASN A 155 -9.54 -24.97 0.54
N ALA A 156 -8.44 -24.39 0.09
CA ALA A 156 -7.20 -25.12 -0.15
C ALA A 156 -6.51 -25.48 1.19
N GLY A 157 -5.93 -26.67 1.28
CA GLY A 157 -5.07 -27.04 2.40
C GLY A 157 -3.76 -26.22 2.40
N SER A 158 -3.08 -26.12 3.55
CA SER A 158 -1.90 -25.26 3.72
C SER A 158 -0.82 -25.46 2.65
N THR A 159 -0.50 -26.70 2.30
CA THR A 159 0.51 -27.03 1.28
C THR A 159 0.05 -26.61 -0.13
N GLN A 160 -1.24 -26.75 -0.43
CA GLN A 160 -1.80 -26.31 -1.69
C GLN A 160 -1.84 -24.78 -1.79
N MET A 161 -2.04 -24.10 -0.65
CA MET A 161 -1.98 -22.64 -0.57
C MET A 161 -0.61 -22.10 -0.95
N GLU A 162 0.46 -22.67 -0.36
CA GLU A 162 1.83 -22.27 -0.69
C GLU A 162 2.15 -22.47 -2.16
N GLN A 163 1.79 -23.61 -2.73
CA GLN A 163 2.01 -23.89 -4.15
C GLN A 163 1.24 -22.91 -5.05
N LEU A 164 -0.01 -22.62 -4.74
CA LEU A 164 -0.83 -21.72 -5.53
C LEU A 164 -0.30 -20.27 -5.47
N VAL A 165 0.13 -19.81 -4.30
CA VAL A 165 0.76 -18.49 -4.16
C VAL A 165 2.05 -18.42 -4.97
N ASP A 166 2.89 -19.46 -4.89
CA ASP A 166 4.14 -19.54 -5.65
C ASP A 166 3.89 -19.52 -7.16
N GLU A 167 2.94 -20.31 -7.65
CA GLU A 167 2.54 -20.34 -9.06
C GLU A 167 2.02 -18.99 -9.55
N LEU A 168 1.11 -18.34 -8.79
CA LEU A 168 0.55 -17.04 -9.14
C LEU A 168 1.62 -15.93 -9.13
N ALA A 169 2.47 -15.92 -8.10
CA ALA A 169 3.55 -14.95 -7.99
C ALA A 169 4.58 -15.14 -9.09
N THR A 170 4.99 -16.39 -9.32
CA THR A 170 5.97 -16.74 -10.37
C THR A 170 5.46 -16.36 -11.75
N ALA A 171 4.22 -16.68 -12.09
CA ALA A 171 3.64 -16.34 -13.39
C ALA A 171 3.65 -14.83 -13.65
N GLN A 172 3.19 -14.01 -12.68
CA GLN A 172 3.17 -12.56 -12.84
C GLN A 172 4.58 -11.95 -12.83
N LEU A 173 5.51 -12.48 -12.02
CA LEU A 173 6.89 -12.03 -12.00
C LEU A 173 7.65 -12.42 -13.28
N ASP A 174 7.38 -13.56 -13.86
CA ASP A 174 7.99 -13.98 -15.11
C ASP A 174 7.53 -13.13 -16.29
N ASP A 175 6.25 -12.76 -16.33
CA ASP A 175 5.75 -11.80 -17.31
C ASP A 175 6.39 -10.42 -17.11
N TYR A 176 6.53 -9.97 -15.87
CA TYR A 176 7.24 -8.73 -15.56
C TYR A 176 8.71 -8.78 -16.00
N LYS A 177 9.42 -9.88 -15.71
CA LYS A 177 10.81 -10.09 -16.13
C LYS A 177 10.95 -10.02 -17.64
N LYS A 178 10.12 -10.75 -18.38
CA LYS A 178 10.14 -10.77 -19.85
C LYS A 178 9.90 -9.39 -20.47
N LEU A 179 8.95 -8.62 -19.91
CA LEU A 179 8.56 -7.33 -20.47
C LEU A 179 9.52 -6.19 -20.10
N TYR A 180 10.01 -6.16 -18.86
CA TYR A 180 10.66 -4.99 -18.29
C TYR A 180 12.11 -5.22 -17.87
N LEU A 181 12.48 -6.41 -17.41
CA LEU A 181 13.87 -6.70 -17.04
C LEU A 181 14.73 -7.04 -18.26
N LYS A 182 14.21 -7.89 -19.15
CA LYS A 182 15.00 -8.42 -20.28
C LYS A 182 16.38 -8.91 -19.80
N ASP A 183 17.46 -8.28 -20.30
CA ASP A 183 18.84 -8.59 -19.94
C ASP A 183 19.38 -7.70 -18.80
N ARG A 184 18.50 -6.99 -18.07
CA ARG A 184 18.92 -6.12 -16.98
C ARG A 184 19.14 -6.92 -15.72
N GLU A 185 20.33 -6.89 -15.19
CA GLU A 185 20.65 -7.41 -13.87
C GLU A 185 20.27 -6.38 -12.79
N ILE A 186 19.44 -6.77 -11.82
CA ILE A 186 19.10 -5.93 -10.67
C ILE A 186 20.19 -6.09 -9.62
N LYS A 187 20.74 -4.97 -9.16
CA LYS A 187 21.79 -4.94 -8.14
C LYS A 187 21.23 -4.74 -6.73
N ASN A 188 20.18 -3.95 -6.60
CA ASN A 188 19.60 -3.63 -5.31
C ASN A 188 18.10 -3.87 -5.34
N ILE A 189 17.55 -4.34 -4.20
CA ILE A 189 16.12 -4.45 -3.96
C ILE A 189 15.80 -3.69 -2.67
N ILE A 190 14.87 -2.75 -2.76
CA ILE A 190 14.28 -2.06 -1.61
C ILE A 190 12.87 -2.62 -1.43
N ILE A 191 12.58 -3.10 -0.23
CA ILE A 191 11.24 -3.57 0.12
C ILE A 191 10.62 -2.55 1.07
N VAL A 192 9.43 -2.09 0.71
CA VAL A 192 8.54 -1.30 1.56
C VAL A 192 7.36 -2.19 1.88
N ASP A 193 7.09 -2.40 3.16
CA ASP A 193 6.11 -3.40 3.55
C ASP A 193 5.52 -3.09 4.93
N ASP A 194 4.21 -3.28 5.05
CA ASP A 194 3.47 -3.14 6.30
C ASP A 194 3.17 -4.49 6.98
N TYR A 195 3.53 -5.63 6.36
CA TYR A 195 3.16 -6.98 6.77
C TYR A 195 4.33 -7.86 7.21
N LEU A 196 5.58 -7.57 6.79
CA LEU A 196 6.76 -8.37 7.11
C LEU A 196 7.44 -7.97 8.44
N THR A 197 7.07 -6.85 9.05
CA THR A 197 7.60 -6.43 10.34
C THR A 197 6.69 -6.93 11.46
N THR A 198 6.91 -8.11 11.93
CA THR A 198 6.43 -8.62 13.23
C THR A 198 7.59 -8.76 14.19
#